data_ddad41a2ff975ddeeb7cfa167dcbcc12
#
_entry.id   ddad41a2ff975ddeeb7cfa167dcbcc12
#
_cell.length_a   1.000
_cell.length_b   1.000
_cell.length_c   1.000
_cell.angle_alpha   90.00
_cell.angle_beta   90.00
_cell.angle_gamma   90.00
#
_symmetry.space_group_name_H-M   'P 1'
#
loop_
_entity.id
_entity.type
_entity.pdbx_description
1 polymer ?
#
loop_
_entity_poly.entity_id
_entity_poly.type
_entity_poly.pdbx_seq_one_letter_code
_entity_poly.pdbx_strand_id
1 'polypeptide(L)'
;ATFLLQWSSGGLAFLWFTLRSKEISLGYSKLLRATYGVLAALGVVAGFYFDRVLIREVAGFAVAGIAFATFAKRESRTDLIAVAVGAIGLIGSVVANSGGVVDLLRVLVGAAFLGAVTDLMLLGHWYLVQPGMTRKLLNELTNAVLFIWPLEVVVMILPTGMISVLNGSIDDGWNGILGYFWLGCATLTGVLAVFTRAALKERSYSAVMAATGLSYLAILTAFGT
;
A
#
# COMPACT_ATOMS: atom_id res chain seq x y z
N ALA A 1 3.96 -11.36 -8.18
CA ALA A 1 4.93 -11.49 -7.07
C ALA A 1 5.34 -10.12 -6.54
N THR A 2 5.95 -9.23 -7.35
CA THR A 2 6.45 -7.90 -6.93
C THR A 2 5.36 -7.06 -6.26
N PHE A 3 4.18 -6.96 -6.84
CA PHE A 3 3.03 -6.25 -6.28
C PHE A 3 2.68 -6.69 -4.84
N LEU A 4 2.67 -7.99 -4.57
CA LEU A 4 2.37 -8.52 -3.22
C LEU A 4 3.47 -8.17 -2.21
N LEU A 5 4.73 -8.13 -2.63
CA LEU A 5 5.83 -7.69 -1.79
C LEU A 5 5.80 -6.17 -1.55
N GLN A 6 5.42 -5.36 -2.56
CA GLN A 6 5.17 -3.92 -2.40
C GLN A 6 4.10 -3.69 -1.32
N TRP A 7 2.96 -4.35 -1.48
CA TRP A 7 1.83 -4.21 -0.56
C TRP A 7 2.19 -4.61 0.86
N SER A 8 2.84 -5.78 1.03
CA SER A 8 3.28 -6.26 2.34
C SER A 8 4.29 -5.31 3.00
N SER A 9 5.34 -4.91 2.28
CA SER A 9 6.41 -4.07 2.82
C SER A 9 5.93 -2.66 3.14
N GLY A 10 5.14 -2.08 2.25
CA GLY A 10 4.52 -0.77 2.46
C GLY A 10 3.54 -0.79 3.64
N GLY A 11 2.72 -1.83 3.73
CA GLY A 11 1.80 -2.01 4.85
C GLY A 11 2.52 -2.14 6.19
N LEU A 12 3.61 -2.90 6.28
CA LEU A 12 4.41 -2.99 7.50
C LEU A 12 5.07 -1.65 7.88
N ALA A 13 5.43 -0.82 6.90
CA ALA A 13 5.95 0.53 7.15
C ALA A 13 4.89 1.42 7.82
N PHE A 14 3.67 1.43 7.29
CA PHE A 14 2.57 2.21 7.85
C PHE A 14 2.03 1.61 9.16
N LEU A 15 2.04 0.29 9.32
CA LEU A 15 1.77 -0.35 10.61
C LEU A 15 2.75 0.14 11.68
N TRP A 16 4.06 0.13 11.39
CA TRP A 16 5.04 0.67 12.33
C TRP A 16 4.78 2.14 12.65
N PHE A 17 4.42 2.95 11.65
CA PHE A 17 4.07 4.35 11.84
C PHE A 17 2.88 4.52 12.78
N THR A 18 1.80 3.75 12.59
CA THR A 18 0.57 3.84 13.40
C THR A 18 0.78 3.36 14.84
N LEU A 19 1.58 2.29 15.04
CA LEU A 19 1.83 1.74 16.37
C LEU A 19 2.66 2.66 17.28
N ARG A 20 3.37 3.65 16.72
CA ARG A 20 4.15 4.64 17.50
C ARG A 20 3.29 5.47 18.46
N SER A 21 2.02 5.64 18.15
CA SER A 21 1.09 6.42 18.99
C SER A 21 0.75 5.76 20.32
N LYS A 22 0.98 4.44 20.46
CA LYS A 22 0.59 3.61 21.62
C LYS A 22 -0.91 3.59 21.94
N GLU A 23 -1.75 4.19 21.10
CA GLU A 23 -3.22 4.23 21.28
C GLU A 23 -3.88 2.94 20.79
N ILE A 24 -3.23 2.24 19.86
CA ILE A 24 -3.80 1.10 19.16
C ILE A 24 -3.60 -0.19 19.95
N SER A 25 -4.64 -1.02 19.99
CA SER A 25 -4.60 -2.30 20.69
C SER A 25 -3.76 -3.36 19.98
N LEU A 26 -3.36 -4.38 20.74
CA LEU A 26 -2.63 -5.54 20.22
C LEU A 26 -3.39 -6.28 19.10
N GLY A 27 -4.74 -6.24 19.13
CA GLY A 27 -5.57 -6.88 18.09
C GLY A 27 -5.30 -6.32 16.70
N TYR A 28 -5.17 -5.00 16.57
CA TYR A 28 -4.84 -4.36 15.30
C TYR A 28 -3.48 -4.80 14.76
N SER A 29 -2.45 -4.75 15.60
CA SER A 29 -1.10 -5.15 15.17
C SER A 29 -1.02 -6.63 14.76
N LYS A 30 -1.78 -7.51 15.43
CA LYS A 30 -1.91 -8.92 15.05
C LYS A 30 -2.57 -9.07 13.69
N LEU A 31 -3.71 -8.39 13.48
CA LEU A 31 -4.45 -8.44 12.22
C LEU A 31 -3.55 -8.03 11.05
N LEU A 32 -2.89 -6.86 11.16
CA LEU A 32 -2.09 -6.34 10.06
C LEU A 32 -0.84 -7.18 9.79
N ARG A 33 -0.13 -7.63 10.83
CA ARG A 33 1.01 -8.52 10.62
C ARG A 33 0.62 -9.85 10.00
N ALA A 34 -0.54 -10.42 10.39
CA ALA A 34 -1.06 -11.62 9.72
C ALA A 34 -1.36 -11.34 8.24
N THR A 35 -2.06 -10.25 7.95
CA THR A 35 -2.41 -9.84 6.57
C THR A 35 -1.14 -9.66 5.73
N TYR A 36 -0.20 -8.84 6.18
CA TYR A 36 1.02 -8.55 5.43
C TYR A 36 1.98 -9.75 5.36
N GLY A 37 2.03 -10.57 6.41
CA GLY A 37 2.78 -11.84 6.38
C GLY A 37 2.22 -12.82 5.36
N VAL A 38 0.89 -12.95 5.27
CA VAL A 38 0.22 -13.77 4.26
C VAL A 38 0.46 -13.22 2.85
N LEU A 39 0.34 -11.90 2.65
CA LEU A 39 0.60 -11.27 1.35
C LEU A 39 2.04 -11.51 0.90
N ALA A 40 3.03 -11.37 1.80
CA ALA A 40 4.42 -11.67 1.48
C ALA A 40 4.62 -13.15 1.09
N ALA A 41 4.02 -14.08 1.86
CA ALA A 41 4.09 -15.50 1.57
C ALA A 41 3.44 -15.85 0.21
N LEU A 42 2.27 -15.29 -0.09
CA LEU A 42 1.61 -15.43 -1.40
C LEU A 42 2.47 -14.84 -2.52
N GLY A 43 3.17 -13.73 -2.27
CA GLY A 43 4.14 -13.14 -3.19
C GLY A 43 5.26 -14.10 -3.55
N VAL A 44 5.82 -14.79 -2.55
CA VAL A 44 6.84 -15.82 -2.74
C VAL A 44 6.29 -16.97 -3.59
N VAL A 45 5.12 -17.51 -3.24
CA VAL A 45 4.48 -18.59 -4.00
C VAL A 45 4.26 -18.16 -5.44
N ALA A 46 3.68 -16.98 -5.68
CA ALA A 46 3.47 -16.45 -7.02
C ALA A 46 4.79 -16.28 -7.80
N GLY A 47 5.87 -15.85 -7.13
CA GLY A 47 7.19 -15.73 -7.75
C GLY A 47 7.72 -17.07 -8.26
N PHE A 48 7.59 -18.12 -7.46
CA PHE A 48 8.02 -19.46 -7.88
C PHE A 48 7.24 -20.02 -9.07
N TYR A 49 5.95 -19.67 -9.20
CA TYR A 49 5.10 -20.21 -10.28
C TYR A 49 5.16 -19.39 -11.58
N PHE A 50 5.28 -18.06 -11.50
CA PHE A 50 5.10 -17.21 -12.68
C PHE A 50 6.38 -16.53 -13.17
N ASP A 51 7.21 -16.03 -12.25
CA ASP A 51 8.40 -15.25 -12.60
C ASP A 51 9.38 -15.27 -11.42
N ARG A 52 10.39 -16.11 -11.51
CA ARG A 52 11.31 -16.36 -10.39
C ARG A 52 12.45 -15.36 -10.37
N VAL A 53 12.47 -14.51 -9.34
CA VAL A 53 13.60 -13.64 -9.00
C VAL A 53 14.06 -13.94 -7.59
N LEU A 54 15.14 -14.70 -7.45
CA LEU A 54 15.57 -15.29 -6.17
C LEU A 54 15.69 -14.27 -5.02
N ILE A 55 16.25 -13.09 -5.29
CA ILE A 55 16.42 -12.04 -4.25
C ILE A 55 15.06 -11.54 -3.74
N ARG A 56 14.06 -11.44 -4.61
CA ARG A 56 12.69 -11.05 -4.25
C ARG A 56 12.01 -12.13 -3.40
N GLU A 57 12.11 -13.39 -3.79
CA GLU A 57 11.52 -14.51 -3.05
C GLU A 57 12.15 -14.67 -1.68
N VAL A 58 13.49 -14.58 -1.57
CA VAL A 58 14.20 -14.64 -0.28
C VAL A 58 13.76 -13.48 0.62
N ALA A 59 13.68 -12.25 0.07
CA ALA A 59 13.20 -11.09 0.81
C ALA A 59 11.73 -11.27 1.25
N GLY A 60 10.86 -11.74 0.37
CA GLY A 60 9.45 -12.00 0.68
C GLY A 60 9.28 -13.05 1.78
N PHE A 61 10.06 -14.12 1.73
CA PHE A 61 10.08 -15.14 2.78
C PHE A 61 10.55 -14.57 4.13
N ALA A 62 11.61 -13.74 4.13
CA ALA A 62 12.09 -13.08 5.34
C ALA A 62 11.06 -12.08 5.90
N VAL A 63 10.40 -11.29 5.04
CA VAL A 63 9.31 -10.37 5.44
C VAL A 63 8.17 -11.14 6.09
N ALA A 64 7.71 -12.24 5.49
CA ALA A 64 6.67 -13.10 6.05
C ALA A 64 7.11 -13.67 7.41
N GLY A 65 8.33 -14.21 7.49
CA GLY A 65 8.92 -14.76 8.72
C GLY A 65 8.96 -13.72 9.85
N ILE A 66 9.42 -12.50 9.58
CA ILE A 66 9.45 -11.42 10.58
C ILE A 66 8.04 -11.03 11.01
N ALA A 67 7.10 -10.88 10.07
CA ALA A 67 5.72 -10.53 10.38
C ALA A 67 5.06 -11.56 11.31
N PHE A 68 5.24 -12.85 11.05
CA PHE A 68 4.72 -13.91 11.92
C PHE A 68 5.49 -14.03 13.24
N ALA A 69 6.82 -13.89 13.25
CA ALA A 69 7.61 -13.91 14.48
C ALA A 69 7.26 -12.74 15.42
N THR A 70 6.80 -11.61 14.88
CA THR A 70 6.40 -10.43 15.66
C THR A 70 4.90 -10.36 15.91
N PHE A 71 4.12 -11.33 15.46
CA PHE A 71 2.66 -11.36 15.51
C PHE A 71 2.08 -11.01 16.89
N ALA A 72 2.66 -11.56 17.97
CA ALA A 72 2.18 -11.34 19.34
C ALA A 72 2.72 -10.08 20.00
N LYS A 73 3.53 -9.27 19.30
CA LYS A 73 4.11 -8.04 19.85
C LYS A 73 3.21 -6.84 19.53
N ARG A 74 2.97 -5.97 20.51
CA ARG A 74 2.23 -4.72 20.30
C ARG A 74 3.03 -3.77 19.40
N GLU A 75 4.26 -3.51 19.77
CA GLU A 75 5.22 -2.70 19.02
C GLU A 75 6.44 -3.53 18.70
N SER A 76 7.01 -3.38 17.52
CA SER A 76 8.23 -4.06 17.15
C SER A 76 9.10 -3.18 16.25
N ARG A 77 10.32 -2.89 16.70
CA ARG A 77 11.32 -2.25 15.83
C ARG A 77 11.76 -3.17 14.70
N THR A 78 11.52 -4.48 14.84
CA THR A 78 11.82 -5.45 13.79
C THR A 78 10.89 -5.32 12.58
N ASP A 79 9.74 -4.63 12.69
CA ASP A 79 8.89 -4.28 11.55
C ASP A 79 9.67 -3.43 10.55
N LEU A 80 10.55 -2.52 11.02
CA LEU A 80 11.44 -1.73 10.14
C LEU A 80 12.48 -2.61 9.43
N ILE A 81 12.92 -3.70 10.06
CA ILE A 81 13.83 -4.66 9.41
C ILE A 81 13.07 -5.35 8.27
N ALA A 82 11.82 -5.75 8.49
CA ALA A 82 11.00 -6.33 7.42
C ALA A 82 10.81 -5.35 6.26
N VAL A 83 10.56 -4.07 6.55
CA VAL A 83 10.46 -3.00 5.53
C VAL A 83 11.75 -2.86 4.74
N ALA A 84 12.91 -2.80 5.43
CA ALA A 84 14.22 -2.69 4.77
C ALA A 84 14.53 -3.92 3.89
N VAL A 85 14.26 -5.12 4.40
CA VAL A 85 14.43 -6.37 3.64
C VAL A 85 13.50 -6.41 2.43
N GLY A 86 12.23 -6.00 2.61
CA GLY A 86 11.29 -5.89 1.51
C GLY A 86 11.75 -4.90 0.44
N ALA A 87 12.24 -3.72 0.84
CA ALA A 87 12.80 -2.74 -0.08
C ALA A 87 14.01 -3.31 -0.87
N ILE A 88 14.90 -4.05 -0.20
CA ILE A 88 16.03 -4.73 -0.87
C ILE A 88 15.50 -5.75 -1.90
N GLY A 89 14.49 -6.53 -1.56
CA GLY A 89 13.87 -7.48 -2.47
C GLY A 89 13.24 -6.80 -3.70
N LEU A 90 12.57 -5.67 -3.48
CA LEU A 90 11.97 -4.86 -4.54
C LEU A 90 13.03 -4.26 -5.47
N ILE A 91 14.07 -3.63 -4.90
CA ILE A 91 15.22 -3.11 -5.65
C ILE A 91 15.90 -4.23 -6.46
N GLY A 92 16.15 -5.36 -5.80
CA GLY A 92 16.74 -6.53 -6.45
C GLY A 92 15.90 -7.08 -7.59
N SER A 93 14.57 -7.02 -7.48
CA SER A 93 13.65 -7.40 -8.57
C SER A 93 13.78 -6.46 -9.77
N VAL A 94 13.89 -5.15 -9.55
CA VAL A 94 14.09 -4.17 -10.62
C VAL A 94 15.43 -4.40 -11.34
N VAL A 95 16.51 -4.58 -10.57
CA VAL A 95 17.85 -4.83 -11.13
C VAL A 95 17.89 -6.14 -11.91
N ALA A 96 17.30 -7.21 -11.39
CA ALA A 96 17.26 -8.51 -12.07
C ALA A 96 16.53 -8.46 -13.42
N ASN A 97 15.55 -7.57 -13.57
CA ASN A 97 14.81 -7.34 -14.81
C ASN A 97 15.40 -6.21 -15.66
N SER A 98 16.62 -5.77 -15.40
CA SER A 98 17.29 -4.67 -16.13
C SER A 98 16.49 -3.37 -16.11
N GLY A 99 15.69 -3.15 -15.06
CA GLY A 99 14.88 -1.94 -14.87
C GLY A 99 15.74 -0.73 -14.52
N GLY A 100 15.25 0.46 -14.88
CA GLY A 100 15.90 1.74 -14.64
C GLY A 100 15.44 2.42 -13.35
N VAL A 101 15.90 3.66 -13.18
CA VAL A 101 15.54 4.50 -12.02
C VAL A 101 14.04 4.74 -11.92
N VAL A 102 13.36 4.88 -13.04
CA VAL A 102 11.90 5.08 -13.05
C VAL A 102 11.18 3.85 -12.53
N ASP A 103 11.60 2.64 -12.92
CA ASP A 103 11.01 1.40 -12.41
C ASP A 103 11.27 1.22 -10.92
N LEU A 104 12.45 1.64 -10.44
CA LEU A 104 12.75 1.68 -9.02
C LEU A 104 11.80 2.61 -8.26
N LEU A 105 11.57 3.82 -8.79
CA LEU A 105 10.64 4.78 -8.19
C LEU A 105 9.22 4.23 -8.16
N ARG A 106 8.72 3.65 -9.27
CA ARG A 106 7.40 3.00 -9.34
C ARG A 106 7.22 1.94 -8.25
N VAL A 107 8.22 1.08 -8.10
CA VAL A 107 8.13 -0.01 -7.13
C VAL A 107 8.12 0.51 -5.68
N LEU A 108 8.93 1.52 -5.36
CA LEU A 108 9.02 2.07 -4.00
C LEU A 108 7.84 2.99 -3.66
N VAL A 109 7.43 3.86 -4.59
CA VAL A 109 6.26 4.74 -4.38
C VAL A 109 4.99 3.91 -4.34
N GLY A 110 4.82 2.92 -5.23
CA GLY A 110 3.70 1.98 -5.20
C GLY A 110 3.63 1.20 -3.88
N ALA A 111 4.77 0.77 -3.31
CA ALA A 111 4.78 0.14 -2.00
C ALA A 111 4.26 1.09 -0.91
N ALA A 112 4.73 2.34 -0.89
CA ALA A 112 4.27 3.34 0.06
C ALA A 112 2.79 3.67 -0.14
N PHE A 113 2.33 3.78 -1.39
CA PHE A 113 0.94 4.09 -1.73
C PHE A 113 -0.02 2.97 -1.26
N LEU A 114 0.25 1.72 -1.65
CA LEU A 114 -0.56 0.57 -1.24
C LEU A 114 -0.61 0.41 0.28
N GLY A 115 0.54 0.58 0.95
CA GLY A 115 0.61 0.55 2.40
C GLY A 115 -0.23 1.65 3.05
N ALA A 116 -0.09 2.90 2.61
CA ALA A 116 -0.82 4.04 3.17
C ALA A 116 -2.35 3.88 3.02
N VAL A 117 -2.83 3.52 1.83
CA VAL A 117 -4.26 3.36 1.57
C VAL A 117 -4.84 2.20 2.36
N THR A 118 -4.13 1.07 2.43
CA THR A 118 -4.57 -0.12 3.18
C THR A 118 -4.64 0.16 4.67
N ASP A 119 -3.60 0.77 5.24
CA ASP A 119 -3.57 1.08 6.66
C ASP A 119 -4.62 2.15 7.04
N LEU A 120 -4.87 3.13 6.16
CA LEU A 120 -5.95 4.10 6.34
C LEU A 120 -7.30 3.40 6.43
N MET A 121 -7.61 2.49 5.50
CA MET A 121 -8.84 1.73 5.48
C MET A 121 -8.98 0.86 6.75
N LEU A 122 -7.94 0.07 7.07
CA LEU A 122 -7.97 -0.85 8.21
C LEU A 122 -8.00 -0.10 9.56
N LEU A 123 -7.32 1.04 9.67
CA LEU A 123 -7.40 1.87 10.87
C LEU A 123 -8.79 2.49 11.03
N GLY A 124 -9.41 2.96 9.94
CA GLY A 124 -10.79 3.44 9.94
C GLY A 124 -11.76 2.36 10.42
N HIS A 125 -11.61 1.14 9.92
CA HIS A 125 -12.38 -0.01 10.40
C HIS A 125 -12.12 -0.31 11.87
N TRP A 126 -10.85 -0.28 12.28
CA TRP A 126 -10.47 -0.53 13.67
C TRP A 126 -11.01 0.52 14.64
N TYR A 127 -11.17 1.75 14.18
CA TYR A 127 -11.82 2.82 14.95
C TYR A 127 -13.26 2.45 15.35
N LEU A 128 -13.96 1.66 14.53
CA LEU A 128 -15.30 1.17 14.85
C LEU A 128 -15.28 0.06 15.91
N VAL A 129 -14.20 -0.72 15.96
CA VAL A 129 -14.00 -1.82 16.94
C VAL A 129 -13.47 -1.30 18.28
N GLN A 130 -12.64 -0.26 18.25
CA GLN A 130 -12.04 0.37 19.44
C GLN A 130 -12.50 1.82 19.56
N PRO A 131 -13.69 2.08 20.14
CA PRO A 131 -14.19 3.44 20.32
C PRO A 131 -13.31 4.22 21.31
N GLY A 132 -13.20 5.53 21.10
CA GLY A 132 -12.41 6.43 21.95
C GLY A 132 -10.98 6.67 21.47
N MET A 133 -10.56 6.11 20.36
CA MET A 133 -9.29 6.48 19.71
C MET A 133 -9.34 7.92 19.20
N THR A 134 -8.17 8.59 19.22
CA THR A 134 -8.07 9.94 18.65
C THR A 134 -8.09 9.88 17.12
N ARG A 135 -8.70 10.87 16.47
CA ARG A 135 -8.73 10.96 15.01
C ARG A 135 -7.39 11.38 14.39
N LYS A 136 -6.41 11.66 15.25
CA LYS A 136 -5.09 12.15 14.81
C LYS A 136 -4.47 11.20 13.79
N LEU A 137 -4.42 9.91 14.11
CA LEU A 137 -3.83 8.90 13.23
C LEU A 137 -4.57 8.76 11.89
N LEU A 138 -5.92 8.80 11.90
CA LEU A 138 -6.69 8.76 10.65
C LEU A 138 -6.38 9.99 9.77
N ASN A 139 -6.25 11.17 10.39
CA ASN A 139 -5.85 12.38 9.65
C ASN A 139 -4.43 12.28 9.12
N GLU A 140 -3.48 11.75 9.90
CA GLU A 140 -2.10 11.55 9.48
C GLU A 140 -1.99 10.57 8.29
N LEU A 141 -2.69 9.44 8.34
CA LEU A 141 -2.73 8.49 7.24
C LEU A 141 -3.43 9.06 5.99
N THR A 142 -4.54 9.79 6.18
CA THR A 142 -5.22 10.46 5.06
C THR A 142 -4.29 11.49 4.40
N ASN A 143 -3.54 12.25 5.19
CA ASN A 143 -2.54 13.18 4.66
C ASN A 143 -1.39 12.45 3.95
N ALA A 144 -0.95 11.30 4.47
CA ALA A 144 0.05 10.47 3.80
C ALA A 144 -0.44 9.97 2.44
N VAL A 145 -1.69 9.47 2.35
CA VAL A 145 -2.30 9.08 1.06
C VAL A 145 -2.36 10.26 0.10
N LEU A 146 -2.83 11.43 0.54
CA LEU A 146 -2.91 12.64 -0.28
C LEU A 146 -1.55 13.16 -0.75
N PHE A 147 -0.48 12.89 0.00
CA PHE A 147 0.87 13.24 -0.39
C PHE A 147 1.48 12.22 -1.36
N ILE A 148 1.26 10.92 -1.12
CA ILE A 148 1.86 9.84 -1.91
C ILE A 148 1.12 9.64 -3.24
N TRP A 149 -0.21 9.80 -3.26
CA TRP A 149 -1.02 9.62 -4.46
C TRP A 149 -0.52 10.42 -5.69
N PRO A 150 -0.23 11.73 -5.61
CA PRO A 150 0.28 12.44 -6.79
C PRO A 150 1.66 11.96 -7.21
N LEU A 151 2.50 11.48 -6.27
CA LEU A 151 3.79 10.88 -6.61
C LEU A 151 3.60 9.57 -7.39
N GLU A 152 2.64 8.74 -6.99
CA GLU A 152 2.28 7.50 -7.71
C GLU A 152 1.84 7.82 -9.14
N VAL A 153 0.93 8.77 -9.32
CA VAL A 153 0.49 9.21 -10.64
C VAL A 153 1.66 9.70 -11.49
N VAL A 154 2.56 10.50 -10.92
CA VAL A 154 3.75 11.02 -11.63
C VAL A 154 4.68 9.89 -12.06
N VAL A 155 5.02 8.94 -11.19
CA VAL A 155 5.95 7.86 -11.55
C VAL A 155 5.32 6.89 -12.55
N MET A 156 4.00 6.73 -12.57
CA MET A 156 3.29 5.92 -13.56
C MET A 156 3.25 6.59 -14.94
N ILE A 157 3.28 7.93 -15.00
CA ILE A 157 3.34 8.68 -16.25
C ILE A 157 4.77 8.68 -16.84
N LEU A 158 5.81 8.68 -16.01
CA LEU A 158 7.20 8.81 -16.46
C LEU A 158 7.75 7.50 -17.11
N PRO A 159 8.68 7.55 -18.09
CA PRO A 159 9.01 8.71 -18.93
C PRO A 159 7.91 9.04 -19.93
N THR A 160 7.16 8.04 -20.35
CA THR A 160 5.93 8.11 -21.15
C THR A 160 4.86 7.19 -20.59
N GLY A 161 5.24 6.10 -19.91
CA GLY A 161 4.40 5.22 -19.08
C GLY A 161 2.96 5.09 -19.57
N MET A 162 2.02 5.37 -18.69
CA MET A 162 0.58 5.30 -18.98
C MET A 162 0.10 6.31 -20.04
N ILE A 163 0.86 7.38 -20.33
CA ILE A 163 0.55 8.29 -21.46
C ILE A 163 0.64 7.56 -22.78
N SER A 164 1.61 6.66 -22.94
CA SER A 164 1.77 5.86 -24.16
C SER A 164 0.62 4.87 -24.38
N VAL A 165 0.02 4.39 -23.30
CA VAL A 165 -1.19 3.56 -23.35
C VAL A 165 -2.41 4.40 -23.70
N LEU A 166 -2.55 5.58 -23.08
CA LEU A 166 -3.67 6.50 -23.31
C LEU A 166 -3.72 7.04 -24.73
N ASN A 167 -2.57 7.34 -25.37
CA ASN A 167 -2.49 7.85 -26.73
C ASN A 167 -2.39 6.77 -27.80
N GLY A 168 -2.44 5.50 -27.42
CA GLY A 168 -2.39 4.35 -28.31
C GLY A 168 -1.01 4.07 -28.94
N SER A 169 0.08 4.69 -28.42
CA SER A 169 1.43 4.41 -28.88
C SER A 169 1.92 3.02 -28.48
N ILE A 170 1.33 2.46 -27.44
CA ILE A 170 1.54 1.09 -26.98
C ILE A 170 0.19 0.38 -27.02
N ASP A 171 0.13 -0.75 -27.74
CA ASP A 171 -1.05 -1.61 -27.73
C ASP A 171 -1.14 -2.32 -26.35
N ASP A 172 -2.21 -2.02 -25.64
CA ASP A 172 -2.51 -2.62 -24.34
C ASP A 172 -3.22 -3.98 -24.49
N GLY A 173 -3.47 -4.44 -25.71
CA GLY A 173 -4.25 -5.65 -26.00
C GLY A 173 -5.76 -5.51 -25.71
N TRP A 174 -6.22 -4.32 -25.28
CA TRP A 174 -7.59 -4.02 -24.86
C TRP A 174 -8.14 -2.77 -25.54
N ASN A 175 -7.62 -2.42 -26.71
CA ASN A 175 -8.02 -1.25 -27.51
C ASN A 175 -7.96 0.09 -26.73
N GLY A 176 -6.94 0.28 -25.90
CA GLY A 176 -6.74 1.50 -25.11
C GLY A 176 -7.58 1.59 -23.82
N ILE A 177 -8.41 0.58 -23.52
CA ILE A 177 -9.28 0.58 -22.32
C ILE A 177 -8.46 0.61 -21.03
N LEU A 178 -7.28 -0.05 -21.00
CA LEU A 178 -6.43 -0.08 -19.81
C LEU A 178 -5.99 1.32 -19.38
N GLY A 179 -5.62 2.19 -20.34
CA GLY A 179 -5.24 3.56 -20.04
C GLY A 179 -6.38 4.38 -19.44
N TYR A 180 -7.59 4.26 -20.00
CA TYR A 180 -8.78 4.94 -19.44
C TYR A 180 -9.19 4.37 -18.09
N PHE A 181 -9.07 3.06 -17.90
CA PHE A 181 -9.31 2.41 -16.61
C PHE A 181 -8.35 2.95 -15.54
N TRP A 182 -7.05 2.99 -15.86
CA TRP A 182 -6.04 3.56 -14.98
C TRP A 182 -6.36 5.03 -14.63
N LEU A 183 -6.68 5.86 -15.63
CA LEU A 183 -7.01 7.28 -15.42
C LEU A 183 -8.22 7.45 -14.50
N GLY A 184 -9.25 6.62 -14.69
CA GLY A 184 -10.44 6.59 -13.84
C GLY A 184 -10.09 6.20 -12.40
N CYS A 185 -9.30 5.14 -12.21
CA CYS A 185 -8.85 4.67 -10.91
C CYS A 185 -7.98 5.73 -10.20
N ALA A 186 -6.99 6.28 -10.88
CA ALA A 186 -6.10 7.30 -10.33
C ALA A 186 -6.88 8.55 -9.88
N THR A 187 -7.77 9.05 -10.75
CA THR A 187 -8.61 10.23 -10.43
C THR A 187 -9.53 9.93 -9.25
N LEU A 188 -10.22 8.79 -9.28
CA LEU A 188 -11.19 8.44 -8.24
C LEU A 188 -10.52 8.21 -6.89
N THR A 189 -9.34 7.60 -6.85
CA THR A 189 -8.57 7.44 -5.59
C THR A 189 -8.24 8.80 -4.97
N GLY A 190 -7.76 9.75 -5.75
CA GLY A 190 -7.49 11.11 -5.27
C GLY A 190 -8.73 11.81 -4.75
N VAL A 191 -9.83 11.75 -5.49
CA VAL A 191 -11.13 12.33 -5.08
C VAL A 191 -11.62 11.71 -3.77
N LEU A 192 -11.58 10.37 -3.65
CA LEU A 192 -11.98 9.66 -2.44
C LEU A 192 -11.11 10.02 -1.24
N ALA A 193 -9.80 10.19 -1.42
CA ALA A 193 -8.89 10.64 -0.36
C ALA A 193 -9.20 12.08 0.10
N VAL A 194 -9.54 12.98 -0.82
CA VAL A 194 -9.97 14.35 -0.49
C VAL A 194 -11.28 14.33 0.29
N PHE A 195 -12.27 13.53 -0.13
CA PHE A 195 -13.54 13.41 0.58
C PHE A 195 -13.37 12.72 1.95
N THR A 196 -12.47 11.73 2.07
CA THR A 196 -12.10 11.13 3.36
C THR A 196 -11.58 12.21 4.32
N ARG A 197 -10.68 13.07 3.84
CA ARG A 197 -10.18 14.19 4.63
C ARG A 197 -11.27 15.18 5.02
N ALA A 198 -12.18 15.50 4.10
CA ALA A 198 -13.30 16.39 4.36
C ALA A 198 -14.24 15.80 5.43
N ALA A 199 -14.59 14.52 5.33
CA ALA A 199 -15.41 13.81 6.30
C ALA A 199 -14.78 13.84 7.70
N LEU A 200 -13.46 13.62 7.81
CA LEU A 200 -12.76 13.64 9.10
C LEU A 200 -12.74 15.00 9.81
N LYS A 201 -13.07 16.11 9.12
CA LYS A 201 -13.23 17.44 9.76
C LYS A 201 -14.49 17.53 10.60
N GLU A 202 -15.54 16.80 10.23
CA GLU A 202 -16.78 16.76 11.00
C GLU A 202 -16.58 16.05 12.35
N ARG A 203 -17.16 16.59 13.42
CA ARG A 203 -16.95 16.06 14.78
C ARG A 203 -17.82 14.83 15.12
N SER A 204 -18.79 14.50 14.28
CA SER A 204 -19.70 13.39 14.53
C SER A 204 -19.02 12.02 14.36
N TYR A 205 -19.47 11.02 15.08
CA TYR A 205 -18.98 9.63 14.93
C TYR A 205 -19.32 9.08 13.53
N SER A 206 -20.49 9.45 12.99
CA SER A 206 -20.92 9.08 11.64
C SER A 206 -19.94 9.56 10.55
N ALA A 207 -19.23 10.66 10.78
CA ALA A 207 -18.20 11.14 9.86
C ALA A 207 -16.98 10.20 9.78
N VAL A 208 -16.62 9.53 10.87
CA VAL A 208 -15.56 8.50 10.85
C VAL A 208 -16.04 7.28 10.08
N MET A 209 -17.32 6.89 10.22
CA MET A 209 -17.91 5.80 9.44
C MET A 209 -17.89 6.13 7.95
N ALA A 210 -18.29 7.35 7.57
CA ALA A 210 -18.23 7.82 6.19
C ALA A 210 -16.80 7.83 5.64
N ALA A 211 -15.83 8.36 6.41
CA ALA A 211 -14.42 8.37 6.04
C ALA A 211 -13.88 6.94 5.84
N THR A 212 -14.28 6.00 6.69
CA THR A 212 -13.91 4.59 6.56
C THR A 212 -14.50 3.99 5.28
N GLY A 213 -15.78 4.23 4.98
CA GLY A 213 -16.42 3.78 3.74
C GLY A 213 -15.72 4.33 2.49
N LEU A 214 -15.37 5.62 2.48
CA LEU A 214 -14.60 6.24 1.40
C LEU A 214 -13.21 5.61 1.25
N SER A 215 -12.55 5.24 2.36
CA SER A 215 -11.25 4.58 2.34
C SER A 215 -11.34 3.15 1.77
N TYR A 216 -12.43 2.43 2.00
CA TYR A 216 -12.70 1.14 1.35
C TYR A 216 -12.84 1.26 -0.17
N LEU A 217 -13.51 2.32 -0.64
CA LEU A 217 -13.59 2.58 -2.08
C LEU A 217 -12.23 3.02 -2.64
N ALA A 218 -11.48 3.81 -1.88
CA ALA A 218 -10.16 4.28 -2.28
C ALA A 218 -9.16 3.13 -2.49
N ILE A 219 -9.17 2.09 -1.64
CA ILE A 219 -8.27 0.94 -1.86
C ILE A 219 -8.63 0.14 -3.10
N LEU A 220 -9.92 -0.01 -3.40
CA LEU A 220 -10.34 -0.71 -4.61
C LEU A 220 -9.85 0.00 -5.88
N THR A 221 -9.89 1.32 -5.91
CA THR A 221 -9.38 2.11 -7.04
C THR A 221 -7.85 2.22 -7.03
N ALA A 222 -7.21 2.21 -5.86
CA ALA A 222 -5.76 2.22 -5.74
C ALA A 222 -5.09 1.00 -6.36
N PHE A 223 -5.77 -0.15 -6.43
CA PHE A 223 -5.26 -1.33 -7.14
C PHE A 223 -5.20 -1.17 -8.65
N GLY A 224 -5.97 -0.24 -9.21
CA GLY A 224 -5.97 0.08 -10.63
C GLY A 224 -5.12 1.32 -10.96
N THR A 225 -4.53 1.94 -9.94
CA THR A 225 -3.64 3.08 -10.10
C THR A 225 -2.20 2.65 -10.20
#